data_1c01e69a92e676250c4f8f6fdbc2f41d
#
_entry.id   1c01e69a92e676250c4f8f6fdbc2f41d
#
_cell.length_a   1.000
_cell.length_b   1.000
_cell.length_c   1.000
_cell.angle_alpha   90.00
_cell.angle_beta   90.00
_cell.angle_gamma   90.00
#
_symmetry.space_group_name_H-M   'P 1'
#
loop_
_entity.id
_entity.type
_entity.pdbx_description
1 polymer ?
#
loop_
_entity_poly.entity_id
_entity_poly.type
_entity_poly.pdbx_seq_one_letter_code
_entity_poly.pdbx_strand_id
1 'polypeptide(L)'
;RRESGFGREGGREGLYAYTRSKNAPTNELAEVKAHPGKSEPASAEIDRTAKLFIGGKQARPDSGYSTPVFSTEGKLLAQVGQGNRKDIRNAVEAAAGAKGWGKTTAHLRAQILYYLGENLSARKNEFAQRIISMTGCKLDTAELEVNSSIDRLFTYAAWADKYDGAAHGVPIRGVALAMNEPVGVIGMICPDESPLLGLISLLAPALAMGNTCVVVPSEPFPLSATDLYQVFETSDLPAGVVNLVTAKH
;
A
#
# COMPACT_ATOMS: atom_id res chain seq x y z
N ARG A 1 -11.12 37.14 5.93
CA ARG A 1 -10.35 36.21 6.77
C ARG A 1 -11.34 35.44 7.60
N ARG A 2 -11.45 34.14 7.38
CA ARG A 2 -12.21 33.23 8.21
C ARG A 2 -11.27 32.79 9.36
N GLU A 3 -11.76 32.82 10.58
CA GLU A 3 -11.05 32.37 11.78
C GLU A 3 -10.94 30.84 11.75
N SER A 4 -9.88 30.34 11.17
CA SER A 4 -9.54 28.93 11.22
C SER A 4 -8.04 28.78 11.42
N GLY A 5 -7.64 28.65 12.67
CA GLY A 5 -6.31 28.23 13.07
C GLY A 5 -5.14 29.16 12.72
N PHE A 6 -4.03 28.97 13.41
CA PHE A 6 -2.76 29.60 13.10
C PHE A 6 -2.06 28.81 11.99
N GLY A 7 -1.99 29.35 10.78
CA GLY A 7 -1.22 28.78 9.68
C GLY A 7 -1.79 29.13 8.31
N ARG A 8 -0.96 29.10 7.29
CA ARG A 8 -1.35 29.16 5.88
C ARG A 8 -1.24 27.74 5.30
N GLU A 9 -2.35 27.21 4.82
CA GLU A 9 -2.37 25.93 4.12
C GLU A 9 -2.15 26.20 2.63
N GLY A 10 -1.14 25.54 2.08
CA GLY A 10 -0.82 25.54 0.67
C GLY A 10 0.44 26.35 0.29
N GLY A 11 1.14 25.83 -0.71
CA GLY A 11 2.37 26.42 -1.24
C GLY A 11 3.55 26.38 -0.25
N ARG A 12 4.61 27.11 -0.63
CA ARG A 12 5.86 27.17 0.14
C ARG A 12 5.66 27.73 1.57
N GLU A 13 4.68 28.60 1.76
CA GLU A 13 4.40 29.24 3.04
C GLU A 13 3.72 28.30 4.04
N GLY A 14 2.95 27.32 3.58
CA GLY A 14 2.34 26.29 4.43
C GLY A 14 3.36 25.38 5.12
N LEU A 15 4.57 25.28 4.58
CA LEU A 15 5.64 24.47 5.17
C LEU A 15 6.32 25.14 6.35
N TYR A 16 6.21 26.47 6.54
CA TYR A 16 6.92 27.16 7.63
C TYR A 16 6.45 26.72 9.01
N ALA A 17 5.20 26.32 9.17
CA ALA A 17 4.68 25.83 10.45
C ALA A 17 5.33 24.48 10.88
N TYR A 18 5.91 23.76 9.93
CA TYR A 18 6.54 22.45 10.14
C TYR A 18 8.07 22.49 10.08
N THR A 19 8.66 23.69 9.97
CA THR A 19 10.11 23.86 9.90
C THR A 19 10.64 24.57 11.13
N ARG A 20 11.82 24.16 11.61
CA ARG A 20 12.57 24.87 12.65
C ARG A 20 13.65 25.71 12.02
N SER A 21 13.76 26.98 12.43
CA SER A 21 14.92 27.81 12.08
C SER A 21 16.20 27.19 12.67
N LYS A 22 17.26 27.11 11.87
CA LYS A 22 18.57 26.59 12.31
C LYS A 22 19.18 27.37 13.51
N ASN A 23 18.67 28.57 13.78
CA ASN A 23 19.15 29.49 14.84
C ASN A 23 18.13 29.66 15.99
N ALA A 24 17.13 28.78 16.10
CA ALA A 24 16.24 28.82 17.27
C ALA A 24 17.02 28.34 18.49
N PRO A 25 17.02 29.10 19.62
CA PRO A 25 17.66 28.63 20.85
C PRO A 25 17.03 27.31 21.25
N THR A 26 17.85 26.31 21.49
CA THR A 26 17.46 25.05 22.11
C THR A 26 17.01 25.37 23.52
N ASN A 27 15.71 25.33 23.79
CA ASN A 27 15.22 25.22 25.15
C ASN A 27 15.71 23.87 25.66
N GLU A 28 16.74 23.89 26.49
CA GLU A 28 17.10 22.73 27.31
C GLU A 28 15.88 22.38 28.16
N LEU A 29 15.27 21.25 27.83
CA LEU A 29 14.25 20.63 28.67
C LEU A 29 14.95 20.31 29.99
N ALA A 30 14.55 21.00 31.08
CA ALA A 30 15.02 20.70 32.39
C ALA A 30 14.89 19.19 32.66
N GLU A 31 16.01 18.57 33.08
CA GLU A 31 16.01 17.17 33.50
C GLU A 31 15.00 16.99 34.62
N VAL A 32 13.92 16.31 34.33
CA VAL A 32 12.98 15.83 35.33
C VAL A 32 13.67 14.69 36.07
N LYS A 33 14.16 14.98 37.29
CA LYS A 33 14.70 13.96 38.18
C LYS A 33 13.62 12.91 38.43
N ALA A 34 13.86 11.68 37.96
CA ALA A 34 13.03 10.54 38.22
C ALA A 34 12.94 10.30 39.76
N HIS A 35 11.75 10.32 40.32
CA HIS A 35 11.52 9.86 41.69
C HIS A 35 11.57 8.33 41.71
N PRO A 36 12.36 7.71 42.59
CA PRO A 36 12.36 6.26 42.74
C PRO A 36 11.11 5.82 43.53
N GLY A 37 10.28 5.03 42.94
CA GLY A 37 9.33 4.23 43.67
C GLY A 37 7.86 4.44 43.33
N LYS A 38 7.41 3.75 42.30
CA LYS A 38 6.17 2.96 42.27
C LYS A 38 6.28 2.05 41.02
N SER A 39 6.11 0.74 41.23
CA SER A 39 5.99 -0.21 40.15
C SER A 39 4.97 0.32 39.14
N GLU A 40 5.43 0.64 37.94
CA GLU A 40 4.54 1.03 36.85
C GLU A 40 3.58 -0.14 36.64
N PRO A 41 2.26 0.12 36.54
CA PRO A 41 1.35 -0.90 36.01
C PRO A 41 1.90 -1.29 34.65
N ALA A 42 2.04 -2.59 34.39
CA ALA A 42 2.46 -3.12 33.10
C ALA A 42 1.75 -2.31 32.01
N SER A 43 2.51 -1.53 31.26
CA SER A 43 1.96 -0.72 30.17
C SER A 43 1.17 -1.67 29.28
N ALA A 44 -0.13 -1.41 29.12
CA ALA A 44 -0.95 -2.21 28.22
C ALA A 44 -0.21 -2.23 26.88
N GLU A 45 0.29 -3.40 26.48
CA GLU A 45 1.01 -3.55 25.22
C GLU A 45 0.06 -3.09 24.11
N ILE A 46 0.49 -2.08 23.36
CA ILE A 46 -0.29 -1.58 22.24
C ILE A 46 -0.40 -2.74 21.23
N ASP A 47 -1.61 -3.14 20.92
CA ASP A 47 -1.87 -4.16 19.90
C ASP A 47 -1.38 -3.64 18.53
N ARG A 48 -0.24 -4.17 18.09
CA ARG A 48 0.41 -3.86 16.81
C ARG A 48 0.08 -4.85 15.72
N THR A 49 -0.98 -5.64 15.90
CA THR A 49 -1.41 -6.60 14.88
C THR A 49 -1.89 -5.87 13.65
N ALA A 50 -1.20 -6.07 12.53
CA ALA A 50 -1.64 -5.57 11.22
C ALA A 50 -2.92 -6.31 10.83
N LYS A 51 -3.97 -5.56 10.54
CA LYS A 51 -5.28 -6.09 10.13
C LYS A 51 -5.28 -6.38 8.63
N LEU A 52 -6.33 -7.02 8.14
CA LEU A 52 -6.62 -7.13 6.71
C LEU A 52 -6.96 -5.74 6.15
N PHE A 53 -6.83 -5.56 4.83
CA PHE A 53 -7.25 -4.34 4.13
C PHE A 53 -8.36 -4.67 3.15
N ILE A 54 -9.60 -4.34 3.48
CA ILE A 54 -10.78 -4.69 2.69
C ILE A 54 -11.68 -3.47 2.54
N GLY A 55 -12.08 -3.15 1.32
CA GLY A 55 -12.98 -2.04 1.05
C GLY A 55 -12.39 -0.67 1.39
N GLY A 56 -11.06 -0.49 1.23
CA GLY A 56 -10.36 0.75 1.52
C GLY A 56 -10.14 1.04 3.01
N LYS A 57 -10.27 0.05 3.88
CA LYS A 57 -10.07 0.20 5.32
C LYS A 57 -9.49 -1.05 5.96
N GLN A 58 -8.86 -0.87 7.11
CA GLN A 58 -8.39 -1.97 7.91
C GLN A 58 -9.56 -2.73 8.54
N ALA A 59 -9.60 -4.05 8.34
CA ALA A 59 -10.63 -4.96 8.86
C ALA A 59 -10.00 -6.05 9.74
N ARG A 60 -10.63 -6.36 10.87
CA ARG A 60 -10.22 -7.53 11.66
C ARG A 60 -10.59 -8.80 10.91
N PRO A 61 -9.73 -9.85 10.93
CA PRO A 61 -10.10 -11.14 10.38
C PRO A 61 -11.34 -11.70 11.09
N ASP A 62 -12.22 -12.36 10.34
CA ASP A 62 -13.46 -12.94 10.88
C ASP A 62 -13.18 -13.99 11.95
N SER A 63 -12.08 -14.73 11.83
CA SER A 63 -11.63 -15.70 12.82
C SER A 63 -11.17 -15.07 14.14
N GLY A 64 -10.77 -13.81 14.15
CA GLY A 64 -10.10 -13.14 15.27
C GLY A 64 -8.66 -13.62 15.51
N TYR A 65 -8.13 -14.55 14.70
CA TYR A 65 -6.77 -15.06 14.86
C TYR A 65 -5.73 -14.17 14.18
N SER A 66 -4.51 -14.25 14.70
CA SER A 66 -3.32 -13.60 14.12
C SER A 66 -2.18 -14.63 13.96
N THR A 67 -1.31 -14.35 13.01
CA THR A 67 -0.10 -15.14 12.76
C THR A 67 1.12 -14.30 13.11
N PRO A 68 2.05 -14.80 13.95
CA PRO A 68 3.29 -14.10 14.25
C PRO A 68 4.22 -14.12 13.04
N VAL A 69 4.89 -13.00 12.81
CA VAL A 69 5.93 -12.84 11.78
C VAL A 69 7.27 -12.71 12.47
N PHE A 70 8.21 -13.55 12.10
CA PHE A 70 9.54 -13.60 12.69
C PHE A 70 10.60 -13.12 11.71
N SER A 71 11.69 -12.57 12.23
CA SER A 71 12.92 -12.37 11.45
C SER A 71 13.61 -13.72 11.19
N THR A 72 14.58 -13.72 10.28
CA THR A 72 15.46 -14.88 10.04
C THR A 72 16.22 -15.35 11.28
N GLU A 73 16.41 -14.46 12.26
CA GLU A 73 17.05 -14.75 13.56
C GLU A 73 16.05 -15.27 14.61
N GLY A 74 14.78 -15.45 14.26
CA GLY A 74 13.73 -15.92 15.18
C GLY A 74 13.17 -14.85 16.12
N LYS A 75 13.48 -13.57 15.91
CA LYS A 75 12.89 -12.47 16.69
C LYS A 75 11.49 -12.15 16.17
N LEU A 76 10.52 -12.04 17.08
CA LEU A 76 9.17 -11.59 16.73
C LEU A 76 9.21 -10.13 16.25
N LEU A 77 8.76 -9.89 15.00
CA LEU A 77 8.69 -8.57 14.38
C LEU A 77 7.32 -7.92 14.56
N ALA A 78 6.27 -8.66 14.27
CA ALA A 78 4.89 -8.21 14.35
C ALA A 78 3.94 -9.41 14.34
N GLN A 79 2.63 -9.12 14.43
CA GLN A 79 1.59 -10.06 14.12
C GLN A 79 0.74 -9.53 12.95
N VAL A 80 0.23 -10.43 12.12
CA VAL A 80 -0.70 -10.10 11.03
C VAL A 80 -2.00 -10.86 11.20
N GLY A 81 -3.11 -10.29 10.78
CA GLY A 81 -4.39 -10.95 10.84
C GLY A 81 -4.40 -12.23 10.01
N GLN A 82 -4.98 -13.31 10.53
CA GLN A 82 -5.14 -14.56 9.79
C GLN A 82 -6.52 -14.58 9.11
N GLY A 83 -6.55 -14.20 7.84
CA GLY A 83 -7.75 -14.24 7.01
C GLY A 83 -8.22 -15.67 6.75
N ASN A 84 -9.51 -15.81 6.50
CA ASN A 84 -10.17 -17.07 6.19
C ASN A 84 -11.04 -16.94 4.92
N ARG A 85 -11.77 -18.00 4.58
CA ARG A 85 -12.65 -18.03 3.40
C ARG A 85 -13.70 -16.92 3.39
N LYS A 86 -14.20 -16.49 4.56
CA LYS A 86 -15.20 -15.43 4.67
C LYS A 86 -14.56 -14.06 4.38
N ASP A 87 -13.33 -13.83 4.84
CA ASP A 87 -12.57 -12.61 4.55
C ASP A 87 -12.27 -12.49 3.06
N ILE A 88 -11.86 -13.59 2.40
CA ILE A 88 -11.69 -13.61 0.93
C ILE A 88 -13.01 -13.29 0.23
N ARG A 89 -14.15 -13.86 0.66
CA ARG A 89 -15.45 -13.50 0.09
C ARG A 89 -15.76 -12.03 0.26
N ASN A 90 -15.56 -11.47 1.46
CA ASN A 90 -15.78 -10.06 1.73
C ASN A 90 -14.87 -9.17 0.85
N ALA A 91 -13.63 -9.59 0.63
CA ALA A 91 -12.69 -8.90 -0.25
C ALA A 91 -13.14 -8.94 -1.73
N VAL A 92 -13.64 -10.09 -2.19
CA VAL A 92 -14.21 -10.23 -3.54
C VAL A 92 -15.47 -9.38 -3.71
N GLU A 93 -16.36 -9.35 -2.71
CA GLU A 93 -17.54 -8.50 -2.73
C GLU A 93 -17.18 -7.01 -2.76
N ALA A 94 -16.17 -6.59 -1.97
CA ALA A 94 -15.66 -5.22 -2.00
C ALA A 94 -15.05 -4.87 -3.37
N ALA A 95 -14.25 -5.77 -3.95
CA ALA A 95 -13.66 -5.61 -5.27
C ALA A 95 -14.74 -5.53 -6.37
N ALA A 96 -15.75 -6.38 -6.31
CA ALA A 96 -16.87 -6.35 -7.25
C ALA A 96 -17.72 -5.07 -7.11
N GLY A 97 -17.84 -4.53 -5.89
CA GLY A 97 -18.47 -3.23 -5.63
C GLY A 97 -17.71 -2.05 -6.24
N ALA A 98 -16.39 -2.14 -6.34
CA ALA A 98 -15.50 -1.12 -6.87
C ALA A 98 -15.34 -1.14 -8.42
N LYS A 99 -16.18 -1.88 -9.14
CA LYS A 99 -16.15 -2.00 -10.62
C LYS A 99 -16.20 -0.66 -11.38
N GLY A 100 -16.57 0.42 -10.72
CA GLY A 100 -16.47 1.78 -11.24
C GLY A 100 -15.05 2.17 -11.67
N TRP A 101 -14.02 1.55 -11.06
CA TRP A 101 -12.62 1.72 -11.42
C TRP A 101 -12.34 1.44 -12.90
N GLY A 102 -12.88 0.35 -13.45
CA GLY A 102 -12.74 0.00 -14.86
C GLY A 102 -13.41 0.98 -15.83
N LYS A 103 -14.30 1.84 -15.33
CA LYS A 103 -14.97 2.90 -16.12
C LYS A 103 -14.28 4.25 -16.02
N THR A 104 -13.27 4.38 -15.15
CA THR A 104 -12.48 5.61 -15.06
C THR A 104 -11.63 5.77 -16.32
N THR A 105 -11.22 7.01 -16.60
CA THR A 105 -10.32 7.26 -17.71
C THR A 105 -8.95 6.60 -17.46
N ALA A 106 -8.31 6.16 -18.52
CA ALA A 106 -6.94 5.63 -18.43
C ALA A 106 -5.96 6.66 -17.83
N HIS A 107 -6.16 7.93 -18.14
CA HIS A 107 -5.39 9.03 -17.55
C HIS A 107 -5.53 9.12 -16.02
N LEU A 108 -6.74 9.00 -15.48
CA LEU A 108 -6.93 9.00 -14.03
C LEU A 108 -6.25 7.79 -13.36
N ARG A 109 -6.34 6.61 -13.99
CA ARG A 109 -5.63 5.42 -13.49
C ARG A 109 -4.11 5.61 -13.51
N ALA A 110 -3.58 6.21 -14.58
CA ALA A 110 -2.17 6.57 -14.66
C ALA A 110 -1.77 7.51 -13.52
N GLN A 111 -2.54 8.57 -13.28
CA GLN A 111 -2.27 9.55 -12.23
C GLN A 111 -2.21 8.90 -10.84
N ILE A 112 -3.16 8.03 -10.51
CA ILE A 112 -3.18 7.32 -9.22
C ILE A 112 -1.97 6.37 -9.10
N LEU A 113 -1.57 5.67 -10.17
CA LEU A 113 -0.36 4.85 -10.17
C LEU A 113 0.92 5.69 -9.98
N TYR A 114 0.98 6.90 -10.56
CA TYR A 114 2.08 7.84 -10.28
C TYR A 114 2.12 8.23 -8.80
N TYR A 115 0.98 8.56 -8.19
CA TYR A 115 0.92 8.87 -6.75
C TYR A 115 1.35 7.68 -5.88
N LEU A 116 0.97 6.45 -6.26
CA LEU A 116 1.45 5.25 -5.58
C LEU A 116 2.98 5.14 -5.64
N GLY A 117 3.58 5.39 -6.81
CA GLY A 117 5.02 5.38 -7.00
C GLY A 117 5.73 6.48 -6.20
N GLU A 118 5.19 7.70 -6.21
CA GLU A 118 5.73 8.84 -5.47
C GLU A 118 5.66 8.62 -3.95
N ASN A 119 4.51 8.16 -3.43
CA ASN A 119 4.33 7.90 -2.01
C ASN A 119 5.19 6.72 -1.53
N LEU A 120 5.35 5.68 -2.36
CA LEU A 120 6.29 4.60 -2.06
C LEU A 120 7.73 5.11 -2.06
N SER A 121 8.11 5.97 -3.03
CA SER A 121 9.44 6.58 -3.12
C SER A 121 9.76 7.46 -1.91
N ALA A 122 8.79 8.22 -1.41
CA ALA A 122 8.95 9.04 -0.20
C ALA A 122 9.26 8.19 1.05
N ARG A 123 8.83 6.93 1.05
CA ARG A 123 9.00 5.97 2.17
C ARG A 123 10.00 4.85 1.87
N LYS A 124 10.82 4.98 0.82
CA LYS A 124 11.70 3.90 0.35
C LYS A 124 12.60 3.30 1.43
N ASN A 125 13.16 4.13 2.32
CA ASN A 125 14.03 3.67 3.39
C ASN A 125 13.27 2.83 4.43
N GLU A 126 12.03 3.18 4.73
CA GLU A 126 11.16 2.42 5.63
C GLU A 126 10.88 1.02 5.06
N PHE A 127 10.50 0.95 3.78
CA PHE A 127 10.26 -0.32 3.10
C PHE A 127 11.53 -1.17 2.97
N ALA A 128 12.68 -0.58 2.67
CA ALA A 128 13.95 -1.30 2.63
C ALA A 128 14.29 -1.92 4.00
N GLN A 129 14.16 -1.15 5.09
CA GLN A 129 14.36 -1.67 6.44
C GLN A 129 13.35 -2.75 6.82
N ARG A 130 12.11 -2.65 6.36
CA ARG A 130 11.10 -3.68 6.55
C ARG A 130 11.48 -4.99 5.87
N ILE A 131 11.92 -4.93 4.63
CA ILE A 131 12.38 -6.10 3.87
C ILE A 131 13.58 -6.74 4.57
N ILE A 132 14.59 -5.95 4.97
CA ILE A 132 15.75 -6.46 5.71
C ILE A 132 15.32 -7.16 7.00
N SER A 133 14.42 -6.56 7.77
CA SER A 133 13.98 -7.13 9.04
C SER A 133 13.31 -8.49 8.88
N MET A 134 12.57 -8.71 7.79
CA MET A 134 11.89 -9.98 7.51
C MET A 134 12.84 -11.02 6.90
N THR A 135 13.60 -10.62 5.87
CA THR A 135 14.35 -11.55 5.01
C THR A 135 15.81 -11.72 5.41
N GLY A 136 16.36 -10.80 6.20
CA GLY A 136 17.79 -10.77 6.53
C GLY A 136 18.71 -10.42 5.35
N CYS A 137 18.17 -9.94 4.23
CA CYS A 137 18.97 -9.58 3.07
C CYS A 137 19.84 -8.33 3.32
N LYS A 138 20.82 -8.10 2.45
CA LYS A 138 21.66 -6.91 2.52
C LYS A 138 20.88 -5.65 2.11
N LEU A 139 21.32 -4.49 2.62
CA LEU A 139 20.72 -3.20 2.30
C LEU A 139 20.60 -2.95 0.79
N ASP A 140 21.67 -3.16 0.03
CA ASP A 140 21.68 -2.96 -1.42
C ASP A 140 20.60 -3.80 -2.13
N THR A 141 20.36 -5.03 -1.65
CA THR A 141 19.35 -5.93 -2.20
C THR A 141 17.93 -5.41 -1.89
N ALA A 142 17.70 -4.96 -0.66
CA ALA A 142 16.42 -4.40 -0.26
C ALA A 142 16.11 -3.08 -0.99
N GLU A 143 17.11 -2.20 -1.13
CA GLU A 143 16.97 -0.95 -1.88
C GLU A 143 16.70 -1.21 -3.37
N LEU A 144 17.35 -2.22 -3.96
CA LEU A 144 17.10 -2.63 -5.34
C LEU A 144 15.65 -3.11 -5.51
N GLU A 145 15.15 -3.91 -4.58
CA GLU A 145 13.76 -4.38 -4.61
C GLU A 145 12.76 -3.23 -4.54
N VAL A 146 12.95 -2.28 -3.60
CA VAL A 146 12.09 -1.11 -3.47
C VAL A 146 12.16 -0.22 -4.70
N ASN A 147 13.36 0.10 -5.20
CA ASN A 147 13.53 0.92 -6.40
C ASN A 147 12.88 0.26 -7.63
N SER A 148 13.07 -1.05 -7.81
CA SER A 148 12.43 -1.80 -8.89
C SER A 148 10.89 -1.79 -8.77
N SER A 149 10.36 -1.80 -7.55
CA SER A 149 8.91 -1.68 -7.29
C SER A 149 8.38 -0.31 -7.70
N ILE A 150 9.10 0.76 -7.37
CA ILE A 150 8.78 2.13 -7.76
C ILE A 150 8.82 2.28 -9.29
N ASP A 151 9.88 1.79 -9.93
CA ASP A 151 10.03 1.81 -11.39
C ASP A 151 8.90 1.04 -12.09
N ARG A 152 8.45 -0.05 -11.50
CA ARG A 152 7.31 -0.85 -11.98
C ARG A 152 6.02 -0.04 -11.95
N LEU A 153 5.75 0.68 -10.85
CA LEU A 153 4.58 1.56 -10.74
C LEU A 153 4.62 2.66 -11.80
N PHE A 154 5.74 3.36 -11.97
CA PHE A 154 5.89 4.39 -13.00
C PHE A 154 5.77 3.84 -14.41
N THR A 155 6.35 2.66 -14.66
CA THR A 155 6.24 2.00 -15.96
C THR A 155 4.79 1.73 -16.33
N TYR A 156 4.01 1.10 -15.45
CA TYR A 156 2.61 0.80 -15.73
C TYR A 156 1.69 2.02 -15.68
N ALA A 157 2.03 3.04 -14.90
CA ALA A 157 1.38 4.34 -14.98
C ALA A 157 1.53 4.95 -16.38
N ALA A 158 2.76 4.93 -16.92
CA ALA A 158 3.05 5.43 -18.26
C ALA A 158 2.36 4.61 -19.37
N TRP A 159 2.08 3.33 -19.14
CA TRP A 159 1.40 2.45 -20.11
C TRP A 159 -0.13 2.52 -20.02
N ALA A 160 -0.72 2.97 -18.93
CA ALA A 160 -2.15 2.88 -18.67
C ALA A 160 -3.02 3.55 -19.77
N ASP A 161 -2.54 4.66 -20.33
CA ASP A 161 -3.22 5.42 -21.39
C ASP A 161 -2.70 5.14 -22.80
N LYS A 162 -1.79 4.18 -22.96
CA LYS A 162 -1.15 3.85 -24.25
C LYS A 162 -1.50 2.47 -24.78
N TYR A 163 -2.29 1.73 -24.01
CA TYR A 163 -2.71 0.38 -24.41
C TYR A 163 -4.03 0.45 -25.16
N ASP A 164 -3.94 0.76 -26.45
CA ASP A 164 -5.08 1.00 -27.32
C ASP A 164 -5.76 -0.29 -27.80
N GLY A 165 -6.98 -0.15 -28.31
CA GLY A 165 -7.67 -1.17 -29.06
C GLY A 165 -7.20 -1.25 -30.50
N ALA A 166 -7.99 -1.91 -31.33
CA ALA A 166 -7.72 -2.06 -32.77
C ALA A 166 -8.94 -1.64 -33.61
N ALA A 167 -8.67 -1.06 -34.77
CA ALA A 167 -9.68 -0.78 -35.77
C ALA A 167 -9.63 -1.83 -36.90
N HIS A 168 -10.76 -2.41 -37.22
CA HIS A 168 -10.88 -3.48 -38.25
C HIS A 168 -11.80 -3.05 -39.38
N GLY A 169 -11.39 -3.31 -40.62
CA GLY A 169 -12.27 -3.28 -41.77
C GLY A 169 -13.27 -4.43 -41.70
N VAL A 170 -14.53 -4.14 -42.01
CA VAL A 170 -15.61 -5.14 -41.99
C VAL A 170 -16.31 -5.16 -43.35
N PRO A 171 -16.93 -6.27 -43.79
CA PRO A 171 -17.57 -6.38 -45.11
C PRO A 171 -18.88 -5.57 -45.21
N ILE A 172 -19.19 -4.74 -44.26
CA ILE A 172 -20.31 -3.78 -44.25
C ILE A 172 -19.79 -2.36 -44.28
N ARG A 173 -20.64 -1.36 -44.59
CA ARG A 173 -20.26 0.04 -44.48
C ARG A 173 -20.01 0.40 -43.03
N GLY A 174 -18.74 0.63 -42.68
CA GLY A 174 -18.34 1.04 -41.32
C GLY A 174 -16.95 0.51 -40.93
N VAL A 175 -16.59 0.75 -39.68
CA VAL A 175 -15.36 0.27 -39.05
C VAL A 175 -15.75 -0.41 -37.75
N ALA A 176 -15.24 -1.59 -37.51
CA ALA A 176 -15.36 -2.24 -36.20
C ALA A 176 -14.18 -1.80 -35.29
N LEU A 177 -14.48 -1.39 -34.11
CA LEU A 177 -13.49 -1.05 -33.08
C LEU A 177 -13.44 -2.17 -32.05
N ALA A 178 -12.28 -2.79 -31.88
CA ALA A 178 -12.01 -3.71 -30.78
C ALA A 178 -11.39 -2.92 -29.63
N MET A 179 -12.16 -2.71 -28.56
CA MET A 179 -11.71 -1.97 -27.37
C MET A 179 -11.28 -2.96 -26.29
N ASN A 180 -10.16 -2.66 -25.62
CA ASN A 180 -9.73 -3.44 -24.47
C ASN A 180 -10.57 -3.08 -23.25
N GLU A 181 -11.10 -4.09 -22.56
CA GLU A 181 -11.88 -3.95 -21.35
C GLU A 181 -11.21 -4.69 -20.17
N PRO A 182 -11.36 -4.21 -18.93
CA PRO A 182 -10.86 -4.93 -17.77
C PRO A 182 -11.54 -6.29 -17.63
N VAL A 183 -10.80 -7.30 -17.21
CA VAL A 183 -11.32 -8.64 -16.89
C VAL A 183 -12.31 -8.59 -15.73
N GLY A 184 -12.07 -7.67 -14.77
CA GLY A 184 -12.92 -7.46 -13.60
C GLY A 184 -12.16 -7.64 -12.28
N VAL A 185 -12.58 -8.60 -11.46
CA VAL A 185 -11.90 -8.92 -10.19
C VAL A 185 -10.80 -9.94 -10.43
N ILE A 186 -9.57 -9.60 -10.04
CA ILE A 186 -8.41 -10.49 -10.17
C ILE A 186 -7.94 -10.95 -8.78
N GLY A 187 -7.88 -12.27 -8.59
CA GLY A 187 -7.23 -12.88 -7.44
C GLY A 187 -5.74 -13.04 -7.70
N MET A 188 -4.92 -12.64 -6.73
CA MET A 188 -3.45 -12.68 -6.82
C MET A 188 -2.90 -13.39 -5.61
N ILE A 189 -2.04 -14.39 -5.83
CA ILE A 189 -1.21 -15.02 -4.80
C ILE A 189 0.22 -14.58 -5.07
N CYS A 190 0.80 -13.84 -4.12
CA CYS A 190 2.13 -13.26 -4.31
C CYS A 190 3.22 -14.29 -4.02
N PRO A 191 4.35 -14.24 -4.75
CA PRO A 191 5.51 -15.08 -4.48
C PRO A 191 6.20 -14.67 -3.17
N ASP A 192 7.00 -15.58 -2.63
CA ASP A 192 7.81 -15.33 -1.43
C ASP A 192 9.12 -14.61 -1.77
N GLU A 193 9.64 -14.84 -2.97
CA GLU A 193 10.80 -14.10 -3.47
C GLU A 193 10.44 -12.64 -3.76
N SER A 194 11.22 -11.73 -3.23
CA SER A 194 11.01 -10.28 -3.40
C SER A 194 9.57 -9.86 -3.09
N PRO A 195 9.13 -9.96 -1.81
CA PRO A 195 7.72 -9.87 -1.42
C PRO A 195 7.04 -8.55 -1.79
N LEU A 196 7.78 -7.44 -1.82
CA LEU A 196 7.26 -6.15 -2.29
C LEU A 196 7.18 -6.10 -3.81
N LEU A 197 8.29 -6.42 -4.49
CA LEU A 197 8.36 -6.37 -5.96
C LEU A 197 7.41 -7.38 -6.60
N GLY A 198 7.30 -8.58 -6.04
CA GLY A 198 6.38 -9.60 -6.50
C GLY A 198 4.92 -9.12 -6.45
N LEU A 199 4.52 -8.52 -5.33
CA LEU A 199 3.19 -7.93 -5.17
C LEU A 199 2.95 -6.79 -6.18
N ILE A 200 3.84 -5.81 -6.24
CA ILE A 200 3.70 -4.65 -7.13
C ILE A 200 3.70 -5.07 -8.61
N SER A 201 4.50 -6.08 -8.98
CA SER A 201 4.56 -6.58 -10.36
C SER A 201 3.26 -7.22 -10.84
N LEU A 202 2.47 -7.80 -9.93
CA LEU A 202 1.13 -8.31 -10.21
C LEU A 202 0.08 -7.21 -10.17
N LEU A 203 0.18 -6.32 -9.18
CA LEU A 203 -0.84 -5.32 -8.90
C LEU A 203 -0.86 -4.17 -9.92
N ALA A 204 0.32 -3.61 -10.25
CA ALA A 204 0.40 -2.41 -11.08
C ALA A 204 -0.22 -2.58 -12.49
N PRO A 205 0.07 -3.66 -13.25
CA PRO A 205 -0.56 -3.86 -14.55
C PRO A 205 -2.07 -4.09 -14.44
N ALA A 206 -2.54 -4.78 -13.41
CA ALA A 206 -3.97 -5.00 -13.21
C ALA A 206 -4.73 -3.70 -12.96
N LEU A 207 -4.18 -2.82 -12.11
CA LEU A 207 -4.73 -1.50 -11.81
C LEU A 207 -4.71 -0.59 -13.05
N ALA A 208 -3.59 -0.58 -13.80
CA ALA A 208 -3.46 0.19 -15.04
C ALA A 208 -4.58 -0.12 -16.03
N MET A 209 -4.93 -1.40 -16.16
CA MET A 209 -5.98 -1.88 -17.07
C MET A 209 -7.40 -1.80 -16.48
N GLY A 210 -7.58 -1.21 -15.29
CA GLY A 210 -8.90 -0.96 -14.71
C GLY A 210 -9.50 -2.15 -13.95
N ASN A 211 -8.70 -3.17 -13.63
CA ASN A 211 -9.17 -4.29 -12.81
C ASN A 211 -9.15 -3.94 -11.33
N THR A 212 -9.98 -4.61 -10.55
CA THR A 212 -9.94 -4.61 -9.09
C THR A 212 -9.29 -5.88 -8.58
N CYS A 213 -8.66 -5.83 -7.42
CA CYS A 213 -7.76 -6.89 -6.99
C CYS A 213 -8.08 -7.39 -5.57
N VAL A 214 -7.98 -8.71 -5.41
CA VAL A 214 -7.90 -9.40 -4.12
C VAL A 214 -6.54 -10.06 -4.04
N VAL A 215 -5.71 -9.61 -3.13
CA VAL A 215 -4.31 -9.99 -3.03
C VAL A 215 -4.07 -10.78 -1.75
N VAL A 216 -3.48 -11.95 -1.89
CA VAL A 216 -2.90 -12.73 -0.80
C VAL A 216 -1.38 -12.54 -0.88
N PRO A 217 -0.79 -11.75 0.04
CA PRO A 217 0.65 -11.50 0.04
C PRO A 217 1.44 -12.75 0.47
N SER A 218 2.77 -12.69 0.32
CA SER A 218 3.67 -13.73 0.82
C SER A 218 3.35 -14.12 2.27
N GLU A 219 3.21 -15.41 2.55
CA GLU A 219 2.94 -15.91 3.91
C GLU A 219 4.10 -15.63 4.86
N PRO A 220 5.38 -15.97 4.52
CA PRO A 220 6.51 -15.72 5.40
C PRO A 220 6.89 -14.24 5.53
N PHE A 221 6.60 -13.39 4.51
CA PHE A 221 7.06 -12.01 4.45
C PHE A 221 5.92 -10.99 4.19
N PRO A 222 4.85 -10.98 4.99
CA PRO A 222 3.65 -10.19 4.69
C PRO A 222 3.76 -8.71 5.06
N LEU A 223 4.77 -8.27 5.83
CA LEU A 223 4.76 -6.94 6.43
C LEU A 223 4.94 -5.82 5.41
N SER A 224 5.71 -6.03 4.33
CA SER A 224 5.80 -5.04 3.24
C SER A 224 4.45 -4.78 2.58
N ALA A 225 3.61 -5.81 2.46
CA ALA A 225 2.24 -5.66 1.95
C ALA A 225 1.34 -4.89 2.92
N THR A 226 1.47 -5.14 4.23
CA THR A 226 0.67 -4.40 5.23
C THR A 226 1.09 -2.94 5.35
N ASP A 227 2.37 -2.63 5.14
CA ASP A 227 2.86 -1.24 5.13
C ASP A 227 2.36 -0.45 3.90
N LEU A 228 1.98 -1.13 2.80
CA LEU A 228 1.35 -0.50 1.63
C LEU A 228 -0.05 0.07 1.90
N TYR A 229 -0.74 -0.33 2.96
CA TYR A 229 -2.08 0.22 3.26
C TYR A 229 -2.07 1.73 3.30
N GLN A 230 -1.08 2.30 3.97
CA GLN A 230 -0.92 3.74 4.08
C GLN A 230 -0.58 4.39 2.73
N VAL A 231 0.19 3.71 1.88
CA VAL A 231 0.48 4.18 0.51
C VAL A 231 -0.81 4.20 -0.31
N PHE A 232 -1.67 3.19 -0.20
CA PHE A 232 -2.97 3.16 -0.90
C PHE A 232 -3.89 4.29 -0.44
N GLU A 233 -4.00 4.49 0.88
CA GLU A 233 -4.85 5.53 1.48
C GLU A 233 -4.41 6.95 1.08
N THR A 234 -3.09 7.18 0.98
CA THR A 234 -2.54 8.51 0.64
C THR A 234 -2.42 8.78 -0.86
N SER A 235 -2.75 7.80 -1.71
CA SER A 235 -2.62 7.92 -3.17
C SER A 235 -3.97 8.03 -3.89
N ASP A 236 -5.02 8.40 -3.18
CA ASP A 236 -6.38 8.55 -3.72
C ASP A 236 -6.92 7.27 -4.41
N LEU A 237 -6.40 6.08 -4.02
CA LEU A 237 -6.88 4.82 -4.56
C LEU A 237 -8.31 4.56 -4.06
N PRO A 238 -9.30 4.39 -4.94
CA PRO A 238 -10.68 4.21 -4.50
C PRO A 238 -10.88 2.97 -3.64
N ALA A 239 -11.75 3.09 -2.65
CA ALA A 239 -12.07 2.00 -1.72
C ALA A 239 -12.52 0.74 -2.48
N GLY A 240 -11.98 -0.42 -2.11
CA GLY A 240 -12.29 -1.71 -2.71
C GLY A 240 -11.53 -2.05 -4.01
N VAL A 241 -10.82 -1.10 -4.61
CA VAL A 241 -10.01 -1.38 -5.82
C VAL A 241 -8.90 -2.37 -5.51
N VAL A 242 -8.25 -2.22 -4.37
CA VAL A 242 -7.28 -3.19 -3.84
C VAL A 242 -7.77 -3.70 -2.48
N ASN A 243 -7.72 -5.01 -2.31
CA ASN A 243 -8.04 -5.68 -1.06
C ASN A 243 -6.92 -6.65 -0.74
N LEU A 244 -6.38 -6.59 0.48
CA LEU A 244 -5.29 -7.43 0.96
C LEU A 244 -5.76 -8.32 2.10
N VAL A 245 -5.59 -9.62 1.92
CA VAL A 245 -5.94 -10.65 2.90
C VAL A 245 -4.72 -11.49 3.21
N THR A 246 -4.09 -11.22 4.35
CA THR A 246 -3.02 -12.09 4.87
C THR A 246 -3.62 -13.42 5.31
N ALA A 247 -3.11 -14.52 4.80
CA ALA A 247 -3.60 -15.86 5.08
C ALA A 247 -2.43 -16.87 5.08
N LYS A 248 -2.68 -18.08 5.61
CA LYS A 248 -1.81 -19.23 5.36
C LYS A 248 -2.18 -19.84 4.02
N HIS A 249 -1.18 -20.28 3.28
CA HIS A 249 -1.35 -20.99 2.01
C HIS A 249 -1.81 -22.42 2.23
#